data_b832d450cb1a20dba420be93a20a0844
#
_entry.id   b832d450cb1a20dba420be93a20a0844
#
_cell.length_a   1.000
_cell.length_b   1.000
_cell.length_c   1.000
_cell.angle_alpha   90.00
_cell.angle_beta   90.00
_cell.angle_gamma   90.00
#
_symmetry.space_group_name_H-M   'P 1'
#
loop_
_entity.id
_entity.type
_entity.pdbx_description
1 polymer ?
#
loop_
_entity_poly.entity_id
_entity_poly.type
_entity_poly.pdbx_seq_one_letter_code
_entity_poly.pdbx_strand_id
1 'polypeptide(L)'
;MTTLLEVSGLGITFGGLKAVNDVGFRVSPGEIVSVIGPNGAGKTTLFNMISGVYTPSTGTVKLDGQDVTGMDPYLLARRGLSRTFQNLQIFQTMTVLDNAISGFHLQEKGPLLADLLHLPSMRRRAAAAEAEARGLLERVRLGNAAEKEASALSYGALKRLEIARALALKPRVLLLDEPAAGCNAVETEEIDHLIAEVAASGVAILLVEHDMKMVMRISNHIVVLDHGEKIAEGRPEEVSRNPKVIEAYLGTEAQEEATHA
;
A
#
# COMPACT_ATOMS: atom_id res chain seq x y z
N MET A 1 -1.20 -21.25 -9.78
CA MET A 1 -0.99 -20.34 -8.61
C MET A 1 -2.29 -19.64 -8.31
N THR A 2 -2.71 -19.54 -7.06
CA THR A 2 -3.96 -18.89 -6.67
C THR A 2 -3.75 -17.36 -6.74
N THR A 3 -4.49 -16.69 -7.63
CA THR A 3 -4.47 -15.22 -7.72
C THR A 3 -5.30 -14.63 -6.58
N LEU A 4 -4.77 -13.66 -5.86
CA LEU A 4 -5.46 -12.99 -4.75
C LEU A 4 -6.06 -11.65 -5.18
N LEU A 5 -5.31 -10.84 -5.92
CA LEU A 5 -5.80 -9.61 -6.55
C LEU A 5 -5.68 -9.76 -8.06
N GLU A 6 -6.80 -9.57 -8.77
CA GLU A 6 -6.83 -9.55 -10.24
C GLU A 6 -7.41 -8.23 -10.72
N VAL A 7 -6.65 -7.54 -11.56
CA VAL A 7 -7.03 -6.30 -12.24
C VAL A 7 -7.14 -6.63 -13.72
N SER A 8 -8.27 -6.31 -14.35
CA SER A 8 -8.53 -6.69 -15.75
C SER A 8 -9.17 -5.53 -16.50
N GLY A 9 -8.46 -5.00 -17.52
CA GLY A 9 -8.96 -3.97 -18.42
C GLY A 9 -9.34 -2.66 -17.73
N LEU A 10 -8.68 -2.33 -16.59
CA LEU A 10 -9.08 -1.22 -15.76
C LEU A 10 -8.77 0.11 -16.43
N GLY A 11 -9.77 0.99 -16.46
CA GLY A 11 -9.65 2.30 -17.08
C GLY A 11 -10.54 3.34 -16.44
N ILE A 12 -10.11 4.61 -16.51
CA ILE A 12 -10.87 5.76 -16.06
C ILE A 12 -10.60 7.00 -16.93
N THR A 13 -11.65 7.77 -17.18
CA THR A 13 -11.59 9.00 -17.98
C THR A 13 -12.11 10.18 -17.15
N PHE A 14 -11.35 11.27 -17.09
CA PHE A 14 -11.72 12.52 -16.45
C PHE A 14 -11.82 13.63 -17.51
N GLY A 15 -13.02 14.22 -17.69
CA GLY A 15 -13.19 15.34 -18.62
C GLY A 15 -12.70 15.07 -20.05
N GLY A 16 -12.78 13.82 -20.51
CA GLY A 16 -12.29 13.40 -21.84
C GLY A 16 -10.82 12.91 -21.86
N LEU A 17 -10.02 13.14 -20.81
CA LEU A 17 -8.68 12.61 -20.69
C LEU A 17 -8.73 11.21 -20.09
N LYS A 18 -8.20 10.22 -20.81
CA LYS A 18 -7.99 8.86 -20.29
C LYS A 18 -6.77 8.86 -19.36
N ALA A 19 -7.01 8.88 -18.05
CA ALA A 19 -5.94 8.85 -17.05
C ALA A 19 -5.35 7.45 -16.85
N VAL A 20 -6.16 6.40 -17.05
CA VAL A 20 -5.73 5.00 -17.12
C VAL A 20 -6.56 4.32 -18.21
N ASN A 21 -5.93 3.48 -19.02
CA ASN A 21 -6.54 2.80 -20.17
C ASN A 21 -6.09 1.34 -20.23
N ASP A 22 -7.06 0.43 -20.12
CA ASP A 22 -6.91 -1.02 -20.34
C ASP A 22 -5.75 -1.68 -19.54
N VAL A 23 -5.58 -1.30 -18.26
CA VAL A 23 -4.53 -1.88 -17.40
C VAL A 23 -5.02 -3.18 -16.75
N GLY A 24 -4.20 -4.23 -16.86
CA GLY A 24 -4.47 -5.52 -16.24
C GLY A 24 -3.19 -6.19 -15.73
N PHE A 25 -3.26 -6.80 -14.54
CA PHE A 25 -2.21 -7.59 -13.91
C PHE A 25 -2.79 -8.44 -12.77
N ARG A 26 -1.96 -9.29 -12.16
CA ARG A 26 -2.35 -10.16 -11.06
C ARG A 26 -1.33 -10.09 -9.94
N VAL A 27 -1.80 -10.33 -8.70
CA VAL A 27 -0.94 -10.46 -7.51
C VAL A 27 -1.33 -11.73 -6.77
N SER A 28 -0.34 -12.57 -6.49
CA SER A 28 -0.50 -13.82 -5.75
C SER A 28 -0.21 -13.63 -4.26
N PRO A 29 -0.65 -14.52 -3.36
CA PRO A 29 -0.26 -14.48 -1.95
C PRO A 29 1.26 -14.51 -1.78
N GLY A 30 1.79 -13.61 -0.95
CA GLY A 30 3.22 -13.52 -0.68
C GLY A 30 4.05 -12.88 -1.81
N GLU A 31 3.42 -12.39 -2.86
CA GLU A 31 4.07 -11.75 -3.99
C GLU A 31 4.12 -10.22 -3.79
N ILE A 32 5.24 -9.61 -4.16
CA ILE A 32 5.41 -8.16 -4.25
C ILE A 32 5.36 -7.79 -5.72
N VAL A 33 4.28 -7.11 -6.13
CA VAL A 33 4.13 -6.52 -7.47
C VAL A 33 4.30 -5.01 -7.35
N SER A 34 5.29 -4.46 -8.08
CA SER A 34 5.50 -3.02 -8.13
C SER A 34 4.90 -2.41 -9.37
N VAL A 35 4.26 -1.26 -9.21
CA VAL A 35 3.77 -0.41 -10.31
C VAL A 35 4.68 0.80 -10.41
N ILE A 36 5.41 0.92 -11.50
CA ILE A 36 6.35 2.01 -11.75
C ILE A 36 5.96 2.79 -13.02
N GLY A 37 6.64 3.89 -13.25
CA GLY A 37 6.47 4.74 -14.43
C GLY A 37 6.75 6.20 -14.12
N PRO A 38 6.90 7.05 -15.14
CA PRO A 38 7.18 8.47 -14.96
C PRO A 38 6.08 9.22 -14.20
N ASN A 39 6.35 10.48 -13.85
CA ASN A 39 5.34 11.36 -13.26
C ASN A 39 4.17 11.54 -14.22
N GLY A 40 2.94 11.46 -13.71
CA GLY A 40 1.75 11.51 -14.56
C GLY A 40 1.39 10.21 -15.30
N ALA A 41 2.14 9.13 -15.16
CA ALA A 41 1.86 7.85 -15.83
C ALA A 41 0.55 7.15 -15.40
N GLY A 42 -0.17 7.68 -14.39
CA GLY A 42 -1.45 7.12 -13.94
C GLY A 42 -1.36 6.19 -12.71
N LYS A 43 -0.18 6.03 -12.09
CA LYS A 43 0.04 5.13 -10.93
C LYS A 43 -0.94 5.38 -9.78
N THR A 44 -1.00 6.62 -9.27
CA THR A 44 -1.91 7.01 -8.18
C THR A 44 -3.38 6.83 -8.56
N THR A 45 -3.73 7.11 -9.82
CA THR A 45 -5.08 6.91 -10.33
C THR A 45 -5.45 5.42 -10.33
N LEU A 46 -4.54 4.55 -10.77
CA LEU A 46 -4.70 3.10 -10.72
C LEU A 46 -4.90 2.60 -9.28
N PHE A 47 -4.07 3.06 -8.34
CA PHE A 47 -4.21 2.74 -6.91
C PHE A 47 -5.54 3.21 -6.34
N ASN A 48 -5.99 4.41 -6.72
CA ASN A 48 -7.28 4.96 -6.28
C ASN A 48 -8.46 4.13 -6.79
N MET A 49 -8.39 3.58 -8.02
CA MET A 49 -9.40 2.67 -8.53
C MET A 49 -9.41 1.33 -7.78
N ILE A 50 -8.25 0.73 -7.56
CA ILE A 50 -8.13 -0.56 -6.87
C ILE A 50 -8.58 -0.45 -5.40
N SER A 51 -8.31 0.69 -4.75
CA SER A 51 -8.68 0.93 -3.34
C SER A 51 -10.09 1.52 -3.15
N GLY A 52 -10.88 1.66 -4.25
CA GLY A 52 -12.26 2.13 -4.18
C GLY A 52 -12.44 3.63 -3.95
N VAL A 53 -11.35 4.43 -4.04
CA VAL A 53 -11.42 5.90 -3.98
C VAL A 53 -12.02 6.47 -5.27
N TYR A 54 -11.73 5.83 -6.41
CA TYR A 54 -12.35 6.13 -7.69
C TYR A 54 -13.10 4.92 -8.22
N THR A 55 -14.29 5.15 -8.78
CA THR A 55 -15.01 4.11 -9.51
C THR A 55 -14.46 4.03 -10.94
N PRO A 56 -13.94 2.86 -11.38
CA PRO A 56 -13.47 2.68 -12.74
C PRO A 56 -14.57 2.95 -13.78
N SER A 57 -14.19 3.50 -14.94
CA SER A 57 -15.09 3.63 -16.09
C SER A 57 -15.22 2.30 -16.87
N THR A 58 -14.16 1.51 -16.87
CA THR A 58 -14.07 0.20 -17.56
C THR A 58 -13.26 -0.79 -16.74
N GLY A 59 -13.41 -2.07 -17.04
CA GLY A 59 -12.65 -3.15 -16.43
C GLY A 59 -13.18 -3.58 -15.06
N THR A 60 -12.45 -4.50 -14.41
CA THR A 60 -12.84 -5.11 -13.14
C THR A 60 -11.67 -5.28 -12.21
N VAL A 61 -11.94 -5.21 -10.91
CA VAL A 61 -11.05 -5.58 -9.81
C VAL A 61 -11.66 -6.75 -9.06
N LYS A 62 -10.91 -7.86 -8.95
CA LYS A 62 -11.35 -9.03 -8.16
C LYS A 62 -10.39 -9.27 -7.00
N LEU A 63 -10.96 -9.54 -5.84
CA LEU A 63 -10.25 -9.95 -4.64
C LEU A 63 -10.68 -11.36 -4.28
N ASP A 64 -9.71 -12.31 -4.29
CA ASP A 64 -9.99 -13.74 -4.05
C ASP A 64 -11.12 -14.28 -4.96
N GLY A 65 -11.07 -13.93 -6.24
CA GLY A 65 -12.05 -14.32 -7.26
C GLY A 65 -13.40 -13.59 -7.18
N GLN A 66 -13.65 -12.78 -6.15
CA GLN A 66 -14.88 -11.99 -6.01
C GLN A 66 -14.71 -10.61 -6.63
N ASP A 67 -15.68 -10.18 -7.42
CA ASP A 67 -15.72 -8.82 -7.96
C ASP A 67 -15.94 -7.80 -6.84
N VAL A 68 -15.03 -6.84 -6.77
CA VAL A 68 -15.04 -5.73 -5.80
C VAL A 68 -14.95 -4.36 -6.48
N THR A 69 -15.19 -4.32 -7.80
CA THR A 69 -15.09 -3.12 -8.62
C THR A 69 -15.98 -2.00 -8.10
N GLY A 70 -15.39 -0.81 -7.86
CA GLY A 70 -16.11 0.35 -7.35
C GLY A 70 -16.66 0.21 -5.94
N MET A 71 -16.24 -0.81 -5.19
CA MET A 71 -16.62 -0.99 -3.80
C MET A 71 -15.95 0.08 -2.92
N ASP A 72 -16.69 0.60 -1.94
CA ASP A 72 -16.16 1.58 -0.99
C ASP A 72 -14.92 1.08 -0.23
N PRO A 73 -13.93 1.95 0.06
CA PRO A 73 -12.69 1.57 0.76
C PRO A 73 -12.92 0.84 2.09
N TYR A 74 -13.94 1.25 2.83
CA TYR A 74 -14.33 0.59 4.10
C TYR A 74 -14.73 -0.87 3.90
N LEU A 75 -15.48 -1.17 2.84
CA LEU A 75 -15.92 -2.54 2.53
C LEU A 75 -14.76 -3.38 2.00
N LEU A 76 -13.84 -2.78 1.22
CA LEU A 76 -12.60 -3.41 0.77
C LEU A 76 -11.71 -3.78 1.96
N ALA A 77 -11.55 -2.89 2.93
CA ALA A 77 -10.78 -3.15 4.15
C ALA A 77 -11.36 -4.36 4.93
N ARG A 78 -12.68 -4.47 5.03
CA ARG A 78 -13.36 -5.63 5.65
C ARG A 78 -13.18 -6.94 4.87
N ARG A 79 -12.84 -6.86 3.58
CA ARG A 79 -12.54 -8.02 2.73
C ARG A 79 -11.04 -8.35 2.68
N GLY A 80 -10.23 -7.58 3.42
CA GLY A 80 -8.81 -7.85 3.56
C GLY A 80 -7.91 -7.09 2.56
N LEU A 81 -8.38 -5.99 1.96
CA LEU A 81 -7.55 -5.07 1.20
C LEU A 81 -7.30 -3.82 2.04
N SER A 82 -6.05 -3.58 2.42
CA SER A 82 -5.62 -2.38 3.16
C SER A 82 -4.71 -1.52 2.31
N ARG A 83 -4.66 -0.21 2.58
CA ARG A 83 -3.80 0.74 1.88
C ARG A 83 -3.16 1.71 2.86
N THR A 84 -1.88 2.05 2.63
CA THR A 84 -1.25 3.27 3.15
C THR A 84 -1.51 4.43 2.19
N PHE A 85 -1.37 5.66 2.66
CA PHE A 85 -1.56 6.85 1.84
C PHE A 85 -0.22 7.57 1.66
N GLN A 86 -0.06 8.28 0.56
CA GLN A 86 1.15 9.06 0.28
C GLN A 86 1.45 10.08 1.40
N ASN A 87 0.42 10.73 1.93
CA ASN A 87 0.55 11.60 3.10
C ASN A 87 0.34 10.78 4.38
N LEU A 88 1.28 10.87 5.31
CA LEU A 88 1.22 10.19 6.60
C LEU A 88 -0.10 10.48 7.35
N GLN A 89 -0.86 9.44 7.61
CA GLN A 89 -2.13 9.50 8.34
C GLN A 89 -1.93 9.09 9.80
N ILE A 90 -0.97 9.72 10.50
CA ILE A 90 -0.60 9.41 11.88
C ILE A 90 -1.15 10.47 12.84
N PHE A 91 -1.72 10.03 13.95
CA PHE A 91 -2.18 10.91 15.03
C PHE A 91 -0.96 11.32 15.87
N GLN A 92 -0.41 12.50 15.60
CA GLN A 92 0.86 12.98 16.17
C GLN A 92 0.84 13.11 17.69
N THR A 93 -0.31 13.45 18.26
CA THR A 93 -0.51 13.66 19.71
C THR A 93 -0.89 12.38 20.47
N MET A 94 -1.07 11.27 19.77
CA MET A 94 -1.30 9.96 20.39
C MET A 94 0.02 9.20 20.54
N THR A 95 0.05 8.24 21.47
CA THR A 95 1.20 7.35 21.59
C THR A 95 1.35 6.46 20.34
N VAL A 96 2.53 5.92 20.13
CA VAL A 96 2.81 4.94 19.07
C VAL A 96 1.89 3.72 19.23
N LEU A 97 1.67 3.28 20.47
CA LEU A 97 0.77 2.18 20.79
C LEU A 97 -0.69 2.50 20.46
N ASP A 98 -1.19 3.67 20.85
CA ASP A 98 -2.58 4.07 20.54
C ASP A 98 -2.80 4.22 19.03
N ASN A 99 -1.80 4.73 18.30
CA ASN A 99 -1.83 4.73 16.85
C ASN A 99 -1.97 3.31 16.28
N ALA A 100 -1.20 2.34 16.76
CA ALA A 100 -1.30 0.95 16.33
C ALA A 100 -2.66 0.34 16.69
N ILE A 101 -3.17 0.57 17.90
CA ILE A 101 -4.48 0.12 18.38
C ILE A 101 -5.60 0.67 17.50
N SER A 102 -5.50 1.93 17.04
CA SER A 102 -6.52 2.53 16.16
C SER A 102 -6.76 1.74 14.87
N GLY A 103 -5.76 0.98 14.39
CA GLY A 103 -5.89 0.12 13.22
C GLY A 103 -6.82 -1.07 13.41
N PHE A 104 -7.10 -1.50 14.64
CA PHE A 104 -8.02 -2.63 14.91
C PHE A 104 -9.49 -2.25 14.90
N HIS A 105 -9.85 -0.99 14.79
CA HIS A 105 -11.23 -0.48 14.93
C HIS A 105 -12.24 -1.14 13.99
N LEU A 106 -11.84 -1.52 12.78
CA LEU A 106 -12.73 -2.23 11.82
C LEU A 106 -13.01 -3.69 12.21
N GLN A 107 -12.23 -4.27 13.12
CA GLN A 107 -12.43 -5.63 13.61
C GLN A 107 -13.37 -5.66 14.84
N GLU A 108 -13.60 -4.53 15.49
CA GLU A 108 -14.45 -4.41 16.66
C GLU A 108 -15.93 -4.53 16.27
N LYS A 109 -16.47 -5.73 16.38
CA LYS A 109 -17.90 -6.03 16.31
C LYS A 109 -18.47 -6.05 17.72
N GLY A 110 -18.79 -4.89 18.29
CA GLY A 110 -19.47 -4.83 19.59
C GLY A 110 -20.74 -3.98 19.50
N PRO A 111 -21.86 -4.36 20.18
CA PRO A 111 -22.98 -3.45 20.32
C PRO A 111 -22.57 -2.27 21.20
N LEU A 112 -22.85 -1.04 20.75
CA LEU A 112 -22.57 0.23 21.46
C LEU A 112 -23.03 0.22 22.94
N LEU A 113 -24.08 -0.54 23.27
CA LEU A 113 -24.56 -0.74 24.63
C LEU A 113 -23.60 -1.52 25.53
N ALA A 114 -22.77 -2.41 24.97
CA ALA A 114 -21.77 -3.14 25.75
C ALA A 114 -20.58 -2.22 26.12
N ASP A 115 -20.28 -1.25 25.28
CA ASP A 115 -19.24 -0.23 25.52
C ASP A 115 -19.65 0.69 26.69
N LEU A 116 -20.94 1.05 26.76
CA LEU A 116 -21.48 1.92 27.81
C LEU A 116 -21.49 1.25 29.19
N LEU A 117 -21.60 -0.09 29.24
CA LEU A 117 -21.75 -0.87 30.49
C LEU A 117 -20.42 -1.38 31.07
N HIS A 118 -19.26 -1.04 30.50
CA HIS A 118 -17.92 -1.44 30.95
C HIS A 118 -17.79 -2.94 31.29
N LEU A 119 -18.40 -3.80 30.48
CA LEU A 119 -18.45 -5.24 30.74
C LEU A 119 -17.04 -5.88 30.77
N PRO A 120 -16.82 -6.94 31.57
CA PRO A 120 -15.53 -7.65 31.62
C PRO A 120 -15.03 -8.15 30.26
N SER A 121 -15.95 -8.41 29.32
CA SER A 121 -15.65 -8.78 27.94
C SER A 121 -14.92 -7.66 27.18
N MET A 122 -15.23 -6.40 27.48
CA MET A 122 -14.57 -5.23 26.87
C MET A 122 -13.12 -5.09 27.31
N ARG A 123 -12.87 -5.25 28.62
CA ARG A 123 -11.49 -5.22 29.15
C ARG A 123 -10.61 -6.31 28.54
N ARG A 124 -11.19 -7.51 28.32
CA ARG A 124 -10.45 -8.60 27.65
C ARG A 124 -10.16 -8.29 26.18
N ARG A 125 -11.11 -7.67 25.45
CA ARG A 125 -10.90 -7.24 24.05
C ARG A 125 -9.84 -6.15 23.95
N ALA A 126 -9.93 -5.13 24.79
CA ALA A 126 -8.94 -4.05 24.83
C ALA A 126 -7.53 -4.59 25.13
N ALA A 127 -7.41 -5.47 26.14
CA ALA A 127 -6.13 -6.11 26.44
C ALA A 127 -5.61 -7.01 25.29
N ALA A 128 -6.50 -7.69 24.56
CA ALA A 128 -6.11 -8.47 23.39
C ALA A 128 -5.64 -7.57 22.24
N ALA A 129 -6.37 -6.48 21.96
CA ALA A 129 -5.98 -5.50 20.93
C ALA A 129 -4.63 -4.83 21.29
N GLU A 130 -4.41 -4.48 22.56
CA GLU A 130 -3.15 -3.95 23.03
C GLU A 130 -2.00 -4.95 22.84
N ALA A 131 -2.19 -6.22 23.22
CA ALA A 131 -1.18 -7.25 23.05
C ALA A 131 -0.84 -7.48 21.56
N GLU A 132 -1.86 -7.51 20.68
CA GLU A 132 -1.64 -7.61 19.24
C GLU A 132 -0.91 -6.37 18.68
N ALA A 133 -1.30 -5.15 19.13
CA ALA A 133 -0.64 -3.91 18.73
C ALA A 133 0.85 -3.91 19.14
N ARG A 134 1.18 -4.33 20.36
CA ARG A 134 2.57 -4.48 20.80
C ARG A 134 3.33 -5.47 19.93
N GLY A 135 2.73 -6.59 19.56
CA GLY A 135 3.34 -7.55 18.64
C GLY A 135 3.61 -6.95 17.24
N LEU A 136 2.69 -6.13 16.73
CA LEU A 136 2.91 -5.40 15.48
C LEU A 136 4.03 -4.35 15.61
N LEU A 137 4.09 -3.63 16.74
CA LEU A 137 5.15 -2.65 16.99
C LEU A 137 6.53 -3.31 17.08
N GLU A 138 6.64 -4.49 17.70
CA GLU A 138 7.89 -5.26 17.66
C GLU A 138 8.27 -5.63 16.23
N ARG A 139 7.32 -6.10 15.42
CA ARG A 139 7.55 -6.46 14.03
C ARG A 139 8.06 -5.28 13.18
N VAL A 140 7.55 -4.07 13.42
CA VAL A 140 7.99 -2.85 12.73
C VAL A 140 9.16 -2.14 13.44
N ARG A 141 9.78 -2.79 14.44
CA ARG A 141 10.92 -2.28 15.22
C ARG A 141 10.61 -0.96 15.97
N LEU A 142 9.39 -0.84 16.49
CA LEU A 142 8.92 0.30 17.29
C LEU A 142 8.52 -0.08 18.73
N GLY A 143 8.75 -1.32 19.17
CA GLY A 143 8.37 -1.79 20.51
C GLY A 143 8.90 -0.91 21.63
N ASN A 144 10.17 -0.48 21.55
CA ASN A 144 10.80 0.40 22.55
C ASN A 144 10.25 1.85 22.55
N ALA A 145 9.44 2.20 21.54
CA ALA A 145 8.84 3.52 21.42
C ALA A 145 7.33 3.51 21.70
N ALA A 146 6.75 2.38 22.08
CA ALA A 146 5.31 2.18 22.21
C ALA A 146 4.61 3.28 23.04
N GLU A 147 5.20 3.70 24.15
CA GLU A 147 4.65 4.70 25.08
C GLU A 147 5.02 6.15 24.70
N LYS A 148 5.83 6.37 23.68
CA LYS A 148 6.20 7.72 23.23
C LYS A 148 5.09 8.30 22.36
N GLU A 149 4.94 9.61 22.34
CA GLU A 149 4.11 10.28 21.33
C GLU A 149 4.68 10.06 19.93
N ALA A 150 3.80 9.89 18.94
CA ALA A 150 4.20 9.69 17.55
C ALA A 150 5.00 10.89 17.01
N SER A 151 4.74 12.10 17.51
CA SER A 151 5.49 13.33 17.19
C SER A 151 7.00 13.25 17.50
N ALA A 152 7.42 12.36 18.40
CA ALA A 152 8.83 12.15 18.77
C ALA A 152 9.58 11.17 17.86
N LEU A 153 8.90 10.56 16.88
CA LEU A 153 9.51 9.59 15.96
C LEU A 153 10.22 10.27 14.79
N SER A 154 11.25 9.59 14.27
CA SER A 154 11.82 9.96 12.96
C SER A 154 10.81 9.69 11.83
N TYR A 155 11.06 10.29 10.66
CA TYR A 155 10.15 10.15 9.52
C TYR A 155 10.02 8.69 9.06
N GLY A 156 11.12 7.94 8.97
CA GLY A 156 11.08 6.52 8.64
C GLY A 156 10.37 5.67 9.71
N ALA A 157 10.48 6.05 11.00
CA ALA A 157 9.73 5.39 12.05
C ALA A 157 8.22 5.66 11.94
N LEU A 158 7.81 6.88 11.54
CA LEU A 158 6.41 7.20 11.25
C LEU A 158 5.86 6.38 10.07
N LYS A 159 6.65 6.21 8.99
CA LYS A 159 6.30 5.34 7.85
C LYS A 159 6.11 3.89 8.30
N ARG A 160 6.97 3.36 9.16
CA ARG A 160 6.81 2.00 9.72
C ARG A 160 5.58 1.88 10.63
N LEU A 161 5.25 2.93 11.38
CA LEU A 161 4.03 2.97 12.19
C LEU A 161 2.77 2.96 11.30
N GLU A 162 2.79 3.65 10.17
CA GLU A 162 1.70 3.61 9.19
C GLU A 162 1.48 2.21 8.64
N ILE A 163 2.58 1.49 8.30
CA ILE A 163 2.51 0.09 7.88
C ILE A 163 1.94 -0.79 9.00
N ALA A 164 2.35 -0.58 10.26
CA ALA A 164 1.81 -1.32 11.40
C ALA A 164 0.28 -1.12 11.55
N ARG A 165 -0.22 0.10 11.39
CA ARG A 165 -1.66 0.39 11.39
C ARG A 165 -2.41 -0.32 10.26
N ALA A 166 -1.82 -0.34 9.06
CA ALA A 166 -2.40 -1.06 7.94
C ALA A 166 -2.42 -2.58 8.17
N LEU A 167 -1.39 -3.14 8.83
CA LEU A 167 -1.30 -4.55 9.20
C LEU A 167 -2.27 -4.94 10.32
N ALA A 168 -2.66 -4.01 11.20
CA ALA A 168 -3.64 -4.24 12.25
C ALA A 168 -5.00 -4.70 11.69
N LEU A 169 -5.31 -4.35 10.44
CA LEU A 169 -6.50 -4.82 9.72
C LEU A 169 -6.40 -6.30 9.29
N LYS A 170 -5.25 -6.96 9.50
CA LYS A 170 -4.94 -8.33 9.05
C LYS A 170 -5.22 -8.50 7.56
N PRO A 171 -4.63 -7.64 6.70
CA PRO A 171 -4.93 -7.65 5.28
C PRO A 171 -4.40 -8.91 4.61
N ARG A 172 -5.11 -9.33 3.56
CA ARG A 172 -4.63 -10.33 2.60
C ARG A 172 -3.87 -9.65 1.45
N VAL A 173 -4.29 -8.42 1.11
CA VAL A 173 -3.62 -7.54 0.13
C VAL A 173 -3.31 -6.22 0.80
N LEU A 174 -2.05 -5.78 0.71
CA LEU A 174 -1.59 -4.49 1.21
C LEU A 174 -1.10 -3.63 0.05
N LEU A 175 -1.73 -2.48 -0.13
CA LEU A 175 -1.32 -1.44 -1.09
C LEU A 175 -0.41 -0.45 -0.38
N LEU A 176 0.81 -0.27 -0.88
CA LEU A 176 1.80 0.66 -0.37
C LEU A 176 2.09 1.75 -1.40
N ASP A 177 1.82 2.99 -1.03
CA ASP A 177 1.96 4.16 -1.90
C ASP A 177 3.18 4.98 -1.44
N GLU A 178 4.31 4.81 -2.13
CA GLU A 178 5.60 5.43 -1.84
C GLU A 178 6.03 5.31 -0.37
N PRO A 179 6.13 4.07 0.17
CA PRO A 179 6.39 3.86 1.59
C PRO A 179 7.76 4.37 2.05
N ALA A 180 8.74 4.47 1.14
CA ALA A 180 10.09 4.95 1.45
C ALA A 180 10.33 6.41 1.05
N ALA A 181 9.35 7.10 0.45
CA ALA A 181 9.52 8.49 0.02
C ALA A 181 9.90 9.39 1.20
N GLY A 182 10.97 10.18 1.05
CA GLY A 182 11.49 11.09 2.08
C GLY A 182 12.33 10.43 3.18
N CYS A 183 12.55 9.12 3.11
CA CYS A 183 13.43 8.39 4.03
C CYS A 183 14.90 8.49 3.60
N ASN A 184 15.81 8.42 4.56
CA ASN A 184 17.24 8.24 4.27
C ASN A 184 17.54 6.78 3.91
N ALA A 185 18.77 6.49 3.44
CA ALA A 185 19.15 5.16 2.96
C ALA A 185 18.96 4.03 4.00
N VAL A 186 19.22 4.31 5.29
CA VAL A 186 19.06 3.32 6.37
C VAL A 186 17.58 3.06 6.63
N GLU A 187 16.77 4.11 6.69
CA GLU A 187 15.32 4.00 6.88
C GLU A 187 14.65 3.29 5.70
N THR A 188 15.11 3.56 4.45
CA THR A 188 14.65 2.85 3.25
C THR A 188 14.94 1.35 3.36
N GLU A 189 16.16 0.95 3.76
CA GLU A 189 16.52 -0.45 3.94
C GLU A 189 15.67 -1.14 5.02
N GLU A 190 15.37 -0.45 6.13
CA GLU A 190 14.49 -0.97 7.17
C GLU A 190 13.06 -1.20 6.65
N ILE A 191 12.54 -0.29 5.80
CA ILE A 191 11.23 -0.41 5.18
C ILE A 191 11.23 -1.56 4.17
N ASP A 192 12.27 -1.73 3.35
CA ASP A 192 12.41 -2.84 2.42
C ASP A 192 12.34 -4.19 3.12
N HIS A 193 13.13 -4.35 4.18
CA HIS A 193 13.13 -5.58 4.98
C HIS A 193 11.74 -5.85 5.57
N LEU A 194 11.07 -4.83 6.09
CA LEU A 194 9.72 -4.95 6.62
C LEU A 194 8.73 -5.41 5.54
N ILE A 195 8.77 -4.81 4.35
CA ILE A 195 7.88 -5.18 3.23
C ILE A 195 8.13 -6.63 2.82
N ALA A 196 9.39 -7.05 2.70
CA ALA A 196 9.76 -8.42 2.38
C ALA A 196 9.27 -9.42 3.45
N GLU A 197 9.42 -9.10 4.74
CA GLU A 197 8.90 -9.91 5.86
C GLU A 197 7.37 -10.03 5.84
N VAL A 198 6.67 -8.92 5.50
CA VAL A 198 5.21 -8.92 5.37
C VAL A 198 4.78 -9.82 4.21
N ALA A 199 5.43 -9.73 3.05
CA ALA A 199 5.16 -10.60 1.92
C ALA A 199 5.42 -12.07 2.27
N ALA A 200 6.57 -12.38 2.89
CA ALA A 200 6.93 -13.73 3.32
C ALA A 200 5.91 -14.35 4.29
N SER A 201 5.13 -13.54 5.03
CA SER A 201 4.02 -14.00 5.86
C SER A 201 2.76 -14.37 5.07
N GLY A 202 2.76 -14.24 3.73
CA GLY A 202 1.66 -14.61 2.83
C GLY A 202 0.77 -13.43 2.42
N VAL A 203 1.07 -12.20 2.84
CA VAL A 203 0.35 -11.00 2.40
C VAL A 203 0.79 -10.65 0.98
N ALA A 204 -0.16 -10.48 0.05
CA ALA A 204 0.12 -9.96 -1.28
C ALA A 204 0.37 -8.45 -1.19
N ILE A 205 1.42 -7.96 -1.83
CA ILE A 205 1.78 -6.54 -1.79
C ILE A 205 1.70 -5.94 -3.18
N LEU A 206 0.97 -4.84 -3.29
CA LEU A 206 1.01 -3.97 -4.45
C LEU A 206 1.68 -2.65 -4.05
N LEU A 207 2.81 -2.35 -4.68
CA LEU A 207 3.71 -1.25 -4.32
C LEU A 207 3.76 -0.21 -5.44
N VAL A 208 3.61 1.06 -5.13
CA VAL A 208 4.05 2.17 -6.00
C VAL A 208 5.32 2.75 -5.40
N GLU A 209 6.37 2.82 -6.19
CA GLU A 209 7.65 3.43 -5.82
C GLU A 209 8.35 4.04 -7.03
N HIS A 210 9.19 5.02 -6.76
CA HIS A 210 10.04 5.67 -7.74
C HIS A 210 11.54 5.40 -7.49
N ASP A 211 11.91 4.86 -6.32
CA ASP A 211 13.27 4.36 -6.08
C ASP A 211 13.47 3.02 -6.81
N MET A 212 14.09 3.09 -7.99
CA MET A 212 14.35 1.92 -8.81
C MET A 212 15.25 0.90 -8.11
N LYS A 213 16.14 1.31 -7.20
CA LYS A 213 17.01 0.38 -6.46
C LYS A 213 16.17 -0.48 -5.50
N MET A 214 15.24 0.15 -4.78
CA MET A 214 14.27 -0.54 -3.93
C MET A 214 13.41 -1.49 -4.76
N VAL A 215 12.78 -0.99 -5.83
CA VAL A 215 11.90 -1.79 -6.70
C VAL A 215 12.61 -3.03 -7.22
N MET A 216 13.81 -2.87 -7.79
CA MET A 216 14.58 -3.99 -8.36
C MET A 216 15.01 -5.02 -7.31
N ARG A 217 15.18 -4.60 -6.06
CA ARG A 217 15.63 -5.48 -4.96
C ARG A 217 14.51 -6.34 -4.39
N ILE A 218 13.30 -5.76 -4.20
CA ILE A 218 12.25 -6.45 -3.44
C ILE A 218 11.11 -7.01 -4.29
N SER A 219 10.95 -6.56 -5.55
CA SER A 219 9.81 -6.97 -6.37
C SER A 219 9.98 -8.37 -6.96
N ASN A 220 8.92 -9.14 -6.93
CA ASN A 220 8.84 -10.39 -7.70
C ASN A 220 8.43 -10.12 -9.14
N HIS A 221 7.60 -9.08 -9.33
CA HIS A 221 7.04 -8.70 -10.62
C HIS A 221 6.85 -7.18 -10.70
N ILE A 222 7.02 -6.61 -11.87
CA ILE A 222 6.93 -5.16 -12.11
C ILE A 222 5.95 -4.91 -13.26
N VAL A 223 5.04 -3.96 -13.05
CA VAL A 223 4.14 -3.40 -14.06
C VAL A 223 4.59 -1.98 -14.34
N VAL A 224 4.86 -1.66 -15.60
CA VAL A 224 5.31 -0.33 -16.01
C VAL A 224 4.19 0.40 -16.70
N LEU A 225 3.84 1.57 -16.18
CA LEU A 225 2.85 2.46 -16.78
C LEU A 225 3.55 3.64 -17.46
N ASP A 226 3.00 4.06 -18.58
CA ASP A 226 3.30 5.33 -19.23
C ASP A 226 2.03 5.89 -19.87
N HIS A 227 1.76 7.20 -19.67
CA HIS A 227 0.56 7.88 -20.19
C HIS A 227 -0.77 7.11 -19.99
N GLY A 228 -0.91 6.45 -18.83
CA GLY A 228 -2.10 5.69 -18.46
C GLY A 228 -2.18 4.28 -19.04
N GLU A 229 -1.19 3.82 -19.78
CA GLU A 229 -1.15 2.51 -20.42
C GLU A 229 -0.04 1.64 -19.85
N LYS A 230 -0.25 0.32 -19.85
CA LYS A 230 0.79 -0.64 -19.46
C LYS A 230 1.74 -0.87 -20.66
N ILE A 231 2.97 -0.38 -20.56
CA ILE A 231 3.99 -0.51 -21.63
C ILE A 231 4.88 -1.73 -21.47
N ALA A 232 5.02 -2.26 -20.25
CA ALA A 232 5.78 -3.47 -19.97
C ALA A 232 5.28 -4.14 -18.68
N GLU A 233 5.55 -5.45 -18.58
CA GLU A 233 5.28 -6.27 -17.40
C GLU A 233 6.26 -7.44 -17.39
N GLY A 234 6.83 -7.79 -16.23
CA GLY A 234 7.77 -8.91 -16.12
C GLY A 234 8.57 -8.88 -14.82
N ARG A 235 9.58 -9.74 -14.76
CA ARG A 235 10.53 -9.74 -13.66
C ARG A 235 11.45 -8.51 -13.71
N PRO A 236 12.06 -8.10 -12.58
CA PRO A 236 12.95 -6.94 -12.55
C PRO A 236 14.02 -6.95 -13.66
N GLU A 237 14.67 -8.10 -13.92
CA GLU A 237 15.71 -8.22 -14.92
C GLU A 237 15.20 -8.05 -16.37
N GLU A 238 13.94 -8.44 -16.62
CA GLU A 238 13.29 -8.31 -17.92
C GLU A 238 12.88 -6.86 -18.17
N VAL A 239 12.29 -6.22 -17.17
CA VAL A 239 11.82 -4.84 -17.23
C VAL A 239 12.98 -3.85 -17.36
N SER A 240 14.09 -4.06 -16.64
CA SER A 240 15.27 -3.19 -16.69
C SER A 240 15.96 -3.14 -18.07
N ARG A 241 15.76 -4.15 -18.91
CA ARG A 241 16.33 -4.24 -20.26
C ARG A 241 15.33 -3.91 -21.37
N ASN A 242 14.09 -3.59 -21.01
CA ASN A 242 13.05 -3.33 -22.01
C ASN A 242 13.27 -1.94 -22.64
N PRO A 243 13.46 -1.84 -23.98
CA PRO A 243 13.69 -0.56 -24.65
C PRO A 243 12.58 0.47 -24.43
N LYS A 244 11.32 0.05 -24.38
CA LYS A 244 10.17 0.94 -24.12
C LYS A 244 10.25 1.57 -22.72
N VAL A 245 10.71 0.80 -21.74
CA VAL A 245 10.85 1.29 -20.36
C VAL A 245 11.98 2.32 -20.30
N ILE A 246 13.13 2.00 -20.92
CA ILE A 246 14.28 2.93 -20.98
C ILE A 246 13.87 4.23 -21.66
N GLU A 247 13.17 4.16 -22.78
CA GLU A 247 12.70 5.34 -23.52
C GLU A 247 11.74 6.21 -22.70
N ALA A 248 10.76 5.59 -21.99
CA ALA A 248 9.80 6.30 -21.16
C ALA A 248 10.47 7.10 -20.04
N TYR A 249 11.55 6.58 -19.43
CA TYR A 249 12.27 7.28 -18.38
C TYR A 249 13.24 8.35 -18.93
N LEU A 250 13.99 8.07 -20.03
CA LEU A 250 14.88 9.04 -20.66
C LEU A 250 14.13 10.22 -21.27
N GLY A 251 12.94 9.96 -21.84
CA GLY A 251 12.08 10.99 -22.41
C GLY A 251 11.59 11.99 -21.36
N THR A 252 11.40 11.54 -20.13
CA THR A 252 10.93 12.37 -19.02
C THR A 252 12.04 13.24 -18.44
N GLU A 253 13.27 12.69 -18.27
CA GLU A 253 14.42 13.45 -17.79
C GLU A 253 14.75 14.62 -18.75
N ALA A 254 14.69 14.39 -20.06
CA ALA A 254 14.90 15.44 -21.06
C ALA A 254 13.82 16.54 -21.04
N GLN A 255 12.57 16.21 -20.66
CA GLN A 255 11.50 17.19 -20.53
C GLN A 255 11.59 18.00 -19.24
N GLU A 256 11.98 17.39 -18.12
CA GLU A 256 12.18 18.09 -16.85
C GLU A 256 13.35 19.07 -16.92
N GLU A 257 14.46 18.72 -17.57
CA GLU A 257 15.59 19.63 -17.82
C GLU A 257 15.20 20.81 -18.70
N ALA A 258 14.37 20.60 -19.73
CA ALA A 258 13.91 21.68 -20.63
C ALA A 258 12.91 22.64 -19.95
N THR A 259 12.24 22.22 -18.87
CA THR A 259 11.25 23.05 -18.16
C THR A 259 11.92 23.91 -17.07
N HIS A 260 13.12 23.56 -16.64
CA HIS A 260 13.92 24.28 -15.64
C HIS A 260 15.03 25.16 -16.23
N ALA A 261 15.17 25.22 -17.54
CA ALA A 261 16.09 26.09 -18.31
C ALA A 261 15.36 27.31 -18.90
#